data_29b2bdc4811f0095cc8e97261eb9423e
#
_entry.id   29b2bdc4811f0095cc8e97261eb9423e
#
_cell.length_a   1.000
_cell.length_b   1.000
_cell.length_c   1.000
_cell.angle_alpha   90.00
_cell.angle_beta   90.00
_cell.angle_gamma   90.00
#
_symmetry.space_group_name_H-M   'P 1'
#
loop_
_entity.id
_entity.type
_entity.pdbx_description
1 polymer ?
#
loop_
_entity_poly.entity_id
_entity_poly.type
_entity_poly.pdbx_seq_one_letter_code
_entity_poly.pdbx_strand_id
1 'polypeptide(L)'
;ELSNTLSHATVNRYRSALSVVFSYACRHYELPDNPVRYIPSKTENSGKVRYLLKDEKSRLFEACMASQWDKLYLLVLLAITTGARRGELLNLRWGNIDFEKALAYVETSKNGQPRVLPLTQEVVERLRPFKQDNDILVFNSKIKPNKPFCFRKPWIKALKAAEIKDFTFHSLRHTTASYLAQSGASLLEVAFVLGHKNVSVTRRYAHLCVQNKQKLINNVLGDISDT
;
A
#
# COMPACT_ATOMS: atom_id res chain seq x y z
N GLU A 1 -4.51 -32.76 -5.42
CA GLU A 1 -5.71 -32.53 -4.56
C GLU A 1 -5.84 -31.08 -4.08
N LEU A 2 -4.77 -30.44 -3.55
CA LEU A 2 -4.82 -29.04 -3.09
C LEU A 2 -5.25 -28.03 -4.15
N SER A 3 -4.99 -28.30 -5.44
CA SER A 3 -5.31 -27.38 -6.54
C SER A 3 -6.83 -27.26 -6.82
N ASN A 4 -7.65 -28.18 -6.30
CA ASN A 4 -9.09 -28.20 -6.53
C ASN A 4 -9.86 -27.42 -5.45
N THR A 5 -9.23 -27.16 -4.30
CA THR A 5 -9.86 -26.51 -3.14
C THR A 5 -9.29 -25.14 -2.82
N LEU A 6 -8.10 -24.82 -3.30
CA LEU A 6 -7.39 -23.59 -2.97
C LEU A 6 -7.19 -22.70 -4.20
N SER A 7 -7.07 -21.38 -3.96
CA SER A 7 -6.75 -20.44 -5.03
C SER A 7 -5.34 -20.72 -5.60
N HIS A 8 -5.12 -20.44 -6.88
CA HIS A 8 -3.81 -20.58 -7.54
C HIS A 8 -2.69 -19.86 -6.80
N ALA A 9 -2.93 -18.66 -6.28
CA ALA A 9 -1.97 -17.92 -5.48
C ALA A 9 -1.60 -18.66 -4.19
N THR A 10 -2.56 -19.33 -3.53
CA THR A 10 -2.29 -20.13 -2.34
C THR A 10 -1.48 -21.36 -2.68
N VAL A 11 -1.82 -22.06 -3.76
CA VAL A 11 -1.06 -23.23 -4.26
C VAL A 11 0.39 -22.83 -4.58
N ASN A 12 0.60 -21.70 -5.26
CA ASN A 12 1.95 -21.20 -5.57
C ASN A 12 2.75 -20.85 -4.30
N ARG A 13 2.10 -20.34 -3.24
CA ARG A 13 2.76 -20.10 -1.95
C ARG A 13 3.21 -21.38 -1.28
N TYR A 14 2.37 -22.44 -1.27
CA TYR A 14 2.76 -23.76 -0.75
C TYR A 14 3.91 -24.33 -1.56
N ARG A 15 3.83 -24.26 -2.91
CA ARG A 15 4.92 -24.66 -3.79
C ARG A 15 6.24 -23.96 -3.44
N SER A 16 6.21 -22.64 -3.26
CA SER A 16 7.40 -21.86 -2.90
C SER A 16 7.95 -22.24 -1.53
N ALA A 17 7.09 -22.44 -0.53
CA ALA A 17 7.51 -22.88 0.81
C ALA A 17 8.16 -24.28 0.75
N LEU A 18 7.56 -25.23 0.06
CA LEU A 18 8.11 -26.57 -0.14
C LEU A 18 9.45 -26.51 -0.89
N SER A 19 9.57 -25.67 -1.93
CA SER A 19 10.81 -25.50 -2.66
C SER A 19 11.96 -25.02 -1.78
N VAL A 20 11.69 -24.14 -0.79
CA VAL A 20 12.70 -23.72 0.19
C VAL A 20 13.15 -24.90 1.06
N VAL A 21 12.23 -25.71 1.56
CA VAL A 21 12.52 -26.88 2.38
C VAL A 21 13.36 -27.89 1.60
N PHE A 22 12.94 -28.24 0.37
CA PHE A 22 13.71 -29.17 -0.47
C PHE A 22 15.10 -28.62 -0.87
N SER A 23 15.21 -27.31 -1.13
CA SER A 23 16.50 -26.69 -1.39
C SER A 23 17.43 -26.72 -0.17
N TYR A 24 16.88 -26.65 1.04
CA TYR A 24 17.63 -26.85 2.27
C TYR A 24 18.07 -28.30 2.40
N ALA A 25 17.19 -29.27 2.13
CA ALA A 25 17.53 -30.72 2.16
C ALA A 25 18.62 -31.10 1.15
N CYS A 26 18.58 -30.54 -0.07
CA CYS A 26 19.64 -30.74 -1.06
C CYS A 26 21.03 -30.25 -0.57
N ARG A 27 21.07 -29.17 0.23
CA ARG A 27 22.34 -28.61 0.73
C ARG A 27 22.91 -29.36 1.95
N HIS A 28 22.03 -29.93 2.78
CA HIS A 28 22.41 -30.44 4.11
C HIS A 28 22.21 -31.92 4.32
N TYR A 29 21.46 -32.61 3.44
CA TYR A 29 21.09 -34.02 3.60
C TYR A 29 21.27 -34.84 2.32
N GLU A 30 22.19 -34.44 1.44
CA GLU A 30 22.59 -35.16 0.23
C GLU A 30 21.39 -35.50 -0.71
N LEU A 31 20.29 -34.78 -0.62
CA LEU A 31 19.20 -34.96 -1.57
C LEU A 31 19.67 -34.49 -2.96
N PRO A 32 19.62 -35.35 -4.01
CA PRO A 32 20.26 -35.06 -5.29
C PRO A 32 19.65 -33.86 -6.02
N ASP A 33 18.34 -33.64 -5.87
CA ASP A 33 17.66 -32.52 -6.52
C ASP A 33 16.38 -32.10 -5.77
N ASN A 34 15.90 -30.89 -6.06
CA ASN A 34 14.66 -30.35 -5.53
C ASN A 34 13.47 -30.66 -6.47
N PRO A 35 12.65 -31.68 -6.15
CA PRO A 35 11.56 -32.12 -7.03
C PRO A 35 10.50 -31.05 -7.29
N VAL A 36 10.40 -30.02 -6.44
CA VAL A 36 9.43 -28.94 -6.59
C VAL A 36 9.75 -28.03 -7.78
N ARG A 37 11.00 -28.04 -8.27
CA ARG A 37 11.40 -27.28 -9.47
C ARG A 37 10.67 -27.72 -10.72
N TYR A 38 10.31 -28.98 -10.82
CA TYR A 38 9.60 -29.57 -11.95
C TYR A 38 8.09 -29.31 -11.94
N ILE A 39 7.55 -28.78 -10.83
CA ILE A 39 6.14 -28.42 -10.73
C ILE A 39 5.97 -26.99 -11.26
N PRO A 40 5.22 -26.77 -12.35
CA PRO A 40 5.00 -25.41 -12.87
C PRO A 40 4.16 -24.59 -11.90
N SER A 41 4.41 -23.28 -11.84
CA SER A 41 3.52 -22.36 -11.12
C SER A 41 2.19 -22.22 -11.85
N LYS A 42 1.12 -22.14 -11.09
CA LYS A 42 -0.21 -21.84 -11.64
C LYS A 42 -0.29 -20.37 -12.05
N THR A 43 -0.97 -20.09 -13.17
CA THR A 43 -1.24 -18.71 -13.59
C THR A 43 -2.13 -18.03 -12.56
N GLU A 44 -1.65 -16.93 -12.00
CA GLU A 44 -2.42 -16.10 -11.08
C GLU A 44 -3.17 -15.02 -11.86
N ASN A 45 -4.49 -14.99 -11.76
CA ASN A 45 -5.26 -13.88 -12.28
C ASN A 45 -4.98 -12.67 -11.40
N SER A 46 -4.23 -11.71 -11.91
CA SER A 46 -4.14 -10.38 -11.34
C SER A 46 -5.49 -9.69 -11.57
N GLY A 47 -6.44 -9.90 -10.65
CA GLY A 47 -7.74 -9.25 -10.69
C GLY A 47 -7.59 -7.72 -10.82
N LYS A 48 -8.65 -7.05 -11.29
CA LYS A 48 -8.68 -5.58 -11.34
C LYS A 48 -8.34 -5.02 -9.96
N VAL A 49 -7.44 -4.04 -9.95
CA VAL A 49 -7.03 -3.39 -8.70
C VAL A 49 -8.22 -2.64 -8.11
N ARG A 50 -8.66 -3.03 -6.90
CA ARG A 50 -9.72 -2.34 -6.16
C ARG A 50 -9.15 -1.06 -5.55
N TYR A 51 -9.69 0.09 -5.91
CA TYR A 51 -9.39 1.41 -5.34
C TYR A 51 -10.69 2.16 -5.07
N LEU A 52 -10.65 3.20 -4.22
CA LEU A 52 -11.82 4.02 -3.89
C LEU A 52 -12.26 4.87 -5.10
N LEU A 53 -13.54 4.91 -5.35
CA LEU A 53 -14.15 5.94 -6.17
C LEU A 53 -14.25 7.26 -5.38
N LYS A 54 -14.52 8.38 -6.05
CA LYS A 54 -14.57 9.69 -5.39
C LYS A 54 -15.63 9.76 -4.30
N ASP A 55 -16.83 9.25 -4.59
CA ASP A 55 -17.96 9.18 -3.65
C ASP A 55 -17.68 8.22 -2.48
N GLU A 56 -17.10 7.04 -2.75
CA GLU A 56 -16.67 6.09 -1.71
C GLU A 56 -15.64 6.71 -0.76
N LYS A 57 -14.68 7.49 -1.31
CA LYS A 57 -13.69 8.21 -0.51
C LYS A 57 -14.36 9.17 0.47
N SER A 58 -15.33 9.97 0.00
CA SER A 58 -16.04 10.92 0.85
C SER A 58 -16.80 10.23 1.96
N ARG A 59 -17.58 9.20 1.65
CA ARG A 59 -18.31 8.41 2.67
C ARG A 59 -17.35 7.72 3.67
N LEU A 60 -16.22 7.21 3.19
CA LEU A 60 -15.22 6.61 4.10
C LEU A 60 -14.62 7.63 5.05
N PHE A 61 -14.30 8.82 4.57
CA PHE A 61 -13.74 9.89 5.38
C PHE A 61 -14.72 10.35 6.46
N GLU A 62 -15.99 10.55 6.13
CA GLU A 62 -17.04 10.86 7.08
C GLU A 62 -17.19 9.77 8.15
N ALA A 63 -17.24 8.50 7.73
CA ALA A 63 -17.32 7.38 8.66
C ALA A 63 -16.07 7.25 9.56
N CYS A 64 -14.89 7.61 9.05
CA CYS A 64 -13.66 7.64 9.84
C CYS A 64 -13.64 8.79 10.85
N MET A 65 -14.15 9.96 10.50
CA MET A 65 -14.30 11.11 11.41
C MET A 65 -15.29 10.82 12.53
N ALA A 66 -16.37 10.08 12.24
CA ALA A 66 -17.35 9.64 13.23
C ALA A 66 -16.89 8.45 14.11
N SER A 67 -15.65 7.98 13.94
CA SER A 67 -15.13 6.83 14.68
C SER A 67 -14.89 7.15 16.15
N GLN A 68 -15.18 6.17 17.03
CA GLN A 68 -14.82 6.24 18.46
C GLN A 68 -13.30 6.30 18.70
N TRP A 69 -12.50 5.85 17.76
CA TRP A 69 -11.05 6.04 17.81
C TRP A 69 -10.69 7.29 17.00
N ASP A 70 -10.36 8.33 17.71
CA ASP A 70 -10.10 9.69 17.23
C ASP A 70 -9.00 9.79 16.14
N LYS A 71 -8.07 8.83 16.11
CA LYS A 71 -6.97 8.78 15.12
C LYS A 71 -7.30 7.98 13.85
N LEU A 72 -8.52 7.42 13.70
CA LEU A 72 -8.85 6.60 12.52
C LEU A 72 -8.79 7.41 11.23
N TYR A 73 -9.42 8.59 11.22
CA TYR A 73 -9.39 9.47 10.06
C TYR A 73 -7.96 9.85 9.67
N LEU A 74 -7.15 10.25 10.66
CA LEU A 74 -5.76 10.61 10.44
C LEU A 74 -4.94 9.45 9.86
N LEU A 75 -5.13 8.22 10.36
CA LEU A 75 -4.46 7.03 9.83
C LEU A 75 -4.85 6.76 8.37
N VAL A 76 -6.13 6.90 8.04
CA VAL A 76 -6.64 6.68 6.68
C VAL A 76 -6.17 7.78 5.73
N LEU A 77 -6.21 9.04 6.17
CA LEU A 77 -5.73 10.20 5.41
C LEU A 77 -4.22 10.04 5.11
N LEU A 78 -3.42 9.72 6.12
CA LEU A 78 -1.99 9.48 5.96
C LEU A 78 -1.70 8.30 5.01
N ALA A 79 -2.50 7.23 5.08
CA ALA A 79 -2.34 6.07 4.21
C ALA A 79 -2.63 6.41 2.74
N ILE A 80 -3.67 7.20 2.46
CA ILE A 80 -4.09 7.53 1.09
C ILE A 80 -3.23 8.63 0.46
N THR A 81 -2.71 9.57 1.26
CA THR A 81 -1.89 10.67 0.75
C THR A 81 -0.44 10.25 0.49
N THR A 82 0.10 9.32 1.29
CA THR A 82 1.49 8.87 1.16
C THR A 82 1.65 7.54 0.45
N GLY A 83 0.58 6.75 0.32
CA GLY A 83 0.64 5.38 -0.16
C GLY A 83 1.49 4.45 0.72
N ALA A 84 1.77 4.82 1.96
CA ALA A 84 2.60 4.05 2.87
C ALA A 84 2.00 2.68 3.22
N ARG A 85 2.85 1.70 3.51
CA ARG A 85 2.40 0.40 3.98
C ARG A 85 1.85 0.51 5.40
N ARG A 86 0.86 -0.32 5.72
CA ARG A 86 0.27 -0.35 7.08
C ARG A 86 1.32 -0.43 8.18
N GLY A 87 2.33 -1.28 8.03
CA GLY A 87 3.39 -1.43 9.03
C GLY A 87 4.28 -0.20 9.16
N GLU A 88 4.53 0.52 8.08
CA GLU A 88 5.28 1.78 8.08
C GLU A 88 4.54 2.83 8.92
N LEU A 89 3.24 2.99 8.71
CA LEU A 89 2.42 3.94 9.47
C LEU A 89 2.27 3.58 10.93
N LEU A 90 2.03 2.30 11.22
CA LEU A 90 1.80 1.85 12.61
C LEU A 90 3.07 1.91 13.46
N ASN A 91 4.24 1.84 12.85
CA ASN A 91 5.53 1.96 13.54
C ASN A 91 6.11 3.39 13.49
N LEU A 92 5.39 4.35 12.90
CA LEU A 92 5.83 5.73 12.84
C LEU A 92 5.83 6.35 14.24
N ARG A 93 6.94 6.98 14.63
CA ARG A 93 7.10 7.70 15.90
C ARG A 93 6.99 9.20 15.70
N TRP A 94 6.67 9.93 16.76
CA TRP A 94 6.59 11.38 16.68
C TRP A 94 7.93 12.02 16.32
N GLY A 95 9.04 11.48 16.80
CA GLY A 95 10.39 11.93 16.43
C GLY A 95 10.76 11.75 14.96
N ASN A 96 10.01 10.91 14.24
CA ASN A 96 10.21 10.73 12.80
C ASN A 96 9.41 11.73 11.94
N ILE A 97 8.71 12.70 12.53
CA ILE A 97 7.91 13.69 11.81
C ILE A 97 8.55 15.06 11.91
N ASP A 98 8.97 15.57 10.76
CA ASP A 98 9.41 16.95 10.59
C ASP A 98 8.22 17.80 10.17
N PHE A 99 7.68 18.57 11.13
CA PHE A 99 6.52 19.42 10.91
C PHE A 99 6.81 20.67 10.09
N GLU A 100 8.08 21.11 10.04
CA GLU A 100 8.49 22.30 9.28
C GLU A 100 8.66 21.95 7.81
N LYS A 101 9.32 20.81 7.53
CA LYS A 101 9.52 20.35 6.16
C LYS A 101 8.32 19.56 5.61
N ALA A 102 7.31 19.27 6.44
CA ALA A 102 6.19 18.41 6.11
C ALA A 102 6.64 17.03 5.60
N LEU A 103 7.53 16.37 6.33
CA LEU A 103 8.09 15.06 5.99
C LEU A 103 7.93 14.08 7.15
N ALA A 104 7.75 12.80 6.82
CA ALA A 104 7.87 11.72 7.79
C ALA A 104 8.94 10.71 7.32
N TYR A 105 9.79 10.28 8.24
CA TYR A 105 10.90 9.38 7.98
C TYR A 105 10.54 7.96 8.42
N VAL A 106 10.59 7.01 7.50
CA VAL A 106 10.39 5.59 7.78
C VAL A 106 11.76 4.92 7.83
N GLU A 107 12.23 4.60 9.02
CA GLU A 107 13.58 4.03 9.24
C GLU A 107 13.72 2.62 8.66
N THR A 108 12.69 1.79 8.80
CA THR A 108 12.68 0.41 8.30
C THR A 108 11.42 0.15 7.47
N SER A 109 11.57 -0.01 6.16
CA SER A 109 10.51 -0.58 5.32
C SER A 109 10.61 -2.12 5.36
N LYS A 110 9.55 -2.83 4.95
CA LYS A 110 9.56 -4.30 4.75
C LYS A 110 10.74 -4.78 3.89
N ASN A 111 11.34 -3.89 3.14
CA ASN A 111 12.46 -4.14 2.21
C ASN A 111 13.82 -3.70 2.78
N GLY A 112 13.89 -3.29 4.06
CA GLY A 112 15.12 -2.93 4.74
C GLY A 112 15.73 -1.59 4.35
N GLN A 113 15.04 -0.75 3.55
CA GLN A 113 15.55 0.59 3.20
C GLN A 113 14.70 1.68 3.83
N PRO A 114 15.33 2.72 4.41
CA PRO A 114 14.63 3.90 4.87
C PRO A 114 13.98 4.64 3.69
N ARG A 115 12.90 5.34 3.96
CA ARG A 115 12.25 6.20 2.98
C ARG A 115 11.59 7.40 3.62
N VAL A 116 11.43 8.45 2.85
CA VAL A 116 10.75 9.67 3.24
C VAL A 116 9.34 9.67 2.66
N LEU A 117 8.38 10.09 3.47
CA LEU A 117 6.98 10.27 3.09
C LEU A 117 6.68 11.78 3.10
N PRO A 118 6.48 12.42 1.95
CA PRO A 118 5.97 13.78 1.90
C PRO A 118 4.55 13.83 2.50
N LEU A 119 4.31 14.80 3.37
CA LEU A 119 3.02 15.01 4.01
C LEU A 119 2.29 16.20 3.37
N THR A 120 0.99 16.07 3.17
CA THR A 120 0.17 17.22 2.77
C THR A 120 -0.04 18.16 3.96
N GLN A 121 -0.31 19.44 3.69
CA GLN A 121 -0.58 20.42 4.73
C GLN A 121 -1.73 19.97 5.65
N GLU A 122 -2.79 19.40 5.10
CA GLU A 122 -3.91 18.86 5.88
C GLU A 122 -3.45 17.76 6.86
N VAL A 123 -2.55 16.87 6.44
CA VAL A 123 -1.99 15.83 7.32
C VAL A 123 -1.19 16.45 8.47
N VAL A 124 -0.35 17.45 8.16
CA VAL A 124 0.46 18.16 9.16
C VAL A 124 -0.43 18.83 10.21
N GLU A 125 -1.45 19.55 9.78
CA GLU A 125 -2.40 20.23 10.67
C GLU A 125 -3.16 19.26 11.57
N ARG A 126 -3.56 18.12 11.02
CA ARG A 126 -4.27 17.09 11.78
C ARG A 126 -3.39 16.27 12.71
N LEU A 127 -2.08 16.22 12.46
CA LEU A 127 -1.11 15.57 13.35
C LEU A 127 -0.82 16.42 14.59
N ARG A 128 -0.75 17.76 14.46
CA ARG A 128 -0.36 18.68 15.51
C ARG A 128 -1.09 18.49 16.85
N PRO A 129 -2.44 18.37 16.89
CA PRO A 129 -3.18 18.19 18.14
C PRO A 129 -2.87 16.90 18.89
N PHE A 130 -2.32 15.88 18.21
CA PHE A 130 -2.01 14.58 18.78
C PHE A 130 -0.54 14.42 19.15
N LYS A 131 0.31 15.44 18.91
CA LYS A 131 1.75 15.38 19.16
C LYS A 131 2.05 14.97 20.59
N GLN A 132 2.94 14.01 20.75
CA GLN A 132 3.46 13.49 22.00
C GLN A 132 5.00 13.44 21.95
N ASP A 133 5.62 12.83 22.96
CA ASP A 133 7.07 12.67 23.02
C ASP A 133 7.60 11.87 21.82
N ASN A 134 8.81 12.19 21.41
CA ASN A 134 9.44 11.68 20.20
C ASN A 134 9.48 10.16 20.09
N ASP A 135 9.64 9.45 21.21
CA ASP A 135 9.74 7.98 21.24
C ASP A 135 8.40 7.27 21.18
N ILE A 136 7.30 8.00 21.28
CA ILE A 136 5.96 7.43 21.28
C ILE A 136 5.49 7.21 19.83
N LEU A 137 4.79 6.10 19.58
CA LEU A 137 4.16 5.83 18.30
C LEU A 137 3.03 6.83 18.03
N VAL A 138 2.91 7.32 16.81
CA VAL A 138 1.81 8.20 16.38
C VAL A 138 0.45 7.53 16.62
N PHE A 139 0.36 6.25 16.27
CA PHE A 139 -0.84 5.42 16.39
C PHE A 139 -0.74 4.41 17.55
N ASN A 140 -0.30 4.87 18.71
CA ASN A 140 -0.09 4.05 19.88
C ASN A 140 -1.39 3.52 20.50
N SER A 141 -1.27 2.42 21.23
CA SER A 141 -2.31 1.93 22.14
C SER A 141 -2.29 2.73 23.44
N LYS A 142 -3.45 3.15 23.94
CA LYS A 142 -3.57 3.82 25.25
C LYS A 142 -3.10 2.94 26.40
N ILE A 143 -3.23 1.60 26.27
CA ILE A 143 -2.85 0.64 27.33
C ILE A 143 -1.37 0.26 27.22
N LYS A 144 -0.82 0.20 26.00
CA LYS A 144 0.56 -0.21 25.72
C LYS A 144 1.20 0.82 24.76
N PRO A 145 1.78 1.92 25.28
CA PRO A 145 2.27 3.04 24.44
C PRO A 145 3.29 2.63 23.37
N ASN A 146 4.09 1.60 23.63
CA ASN A 146 5.09 1.07 22.70
C ASN A 146 4.52 0.05 21.68
N LYS A 147 3.20 -0.18 21.69
CA LYS A 147 2.53 -1.03 20.71
C LYS A 147 1.49 -0.23 19.94
N PRO A 148 1.34 -0.48 18.63
CA PRO A 148 0.33 0.20 17.85
C PRO A 148 -1.08 -0.21 18.30
N PHE A 149 -2.02 0.71 18.15
CA PHE A 149 -3.42 0.44 18.40
C PHE A 149 -3.99 -0.57 17.39
N CYS A 150 -4.78 -1.52 17.86
CA CYS A 150 -5.48 -2.47 17.00
C CYS A 150 -6.74 -1.82 16.40
N PHE A 151 -6.57 -1.16 15.27
CA PHE A 151 -7.65 -0.41 14.60
C PHE A 151 -8.61 -1.28 13.74
N ARG A 152 -8.46 -2.61 13.77
CA ARG A 152 -9.26 -3.52 12.92
C ARG A 152 -10.78 -3.33 13.13
N LYS A 153 -11.22 -3.26 14.38
CA LYS A 153 -12.66 -3.08 14.69
C LYS A 153 -13.18 -1.70 14.22
N PRO A 154 -12.54 -0.57 14.57
CA PRO A 154 -12.91 0.75 14.02
C PRO A 154 -12.92 0.78 12.50
N TRP A 155 -11.93 0.20 11.84
CA TRP A 155 -11.83 0.12 10.39
C TRP A 155 -13.00 -0.61 9.74
N ILE A 156 -13.34 -1.81 10.23
CA ILE A 156 -14.47 -2.60 9.72
C ILE A 156 -15.79 -1.83 9.94
N LYS A 157 -15.96 -1.17 11.10
CA LYS A 157 -17.14 -0.36 11.38
C LYS A 157 -17.26 0.82 10.40
N ALA A 158 -16.15 1.51 10.10
CA ALA A 158 -16.13 2.60 9.14
C ALA A 158 -16.46 2.14 7.72
N LEU A 159 -15.89 1.01 7.25
CA LEU A 159 -16.23 0.44 5.95
C LEU A 159 -17.70 0.07 5.84
N LYS A 160 -18.28 -0.52 6.90
CA LYS A 160 -19.71 -0.86 6.94
C LYS A 160 -20.58 0.39 6.88
N ALA A 161 -20.25 1.42 7.65
CA ALA A 161 -20.99 2.70 7.66
C ALA A 161 -20.89 3.45 6.32
N ALA A 162 -19.76 3.33 5.63
CA ALA A 162 -19.54 3.91 4.30
C ALA A 162 -20.10 3.03 3.15
N GLU A 163 -20.68 1.86 3.45
CA GLU A 163 -21.21 0.89 2.47
C GLU A 163 -20.15 0.42 1.45
N ILE A 164 -18.90 0.28 1.89
CA ILE A 164 -17.79 -0.14 1.03
C ILE A 164 -17.52 -1.63 1.21
N LYS A 165 -17.64 -2.39 0.11
CA LYS A 165 -17.38 -3.84 0.05
C LYS A 165 -16.03 -4.12 -0.59
N ASP A 166 -15.49 -5.31 -0.29
CA ASP A 166 -14.25 -5.85 -0.89
C ASP A 166 -13.06 -4.88 -0.83
N PHE A 167 -12.92 -4.19 0.30
CA PHE A 167 -11.91 -3.17 0.51
C PHE A 167 -11.09 -3.43 1.77
N THR A 168 -9.79 -3.51 1.62
CA THR A 168 -8.85 -3.72 2.73
C THR A 168 -8.08 -2.43 3.04
N PHE A 169 -7.43 -2.34 4.19
CA PHE A 169 -6.57 -1.20 4.49
C PHE A 169 -5.42 -1.05 3.46
N HIS A 170 -4.94 -2.16 2.90
CA HIS A 170 -3.94 -2.13 1.82
C HIS A 170 -4.48 -1.53 0.52
N SER A 171 -5.78 -1.59 0.29
CA SER A 171 -6.41 -0.99 -0.89
C SER A 171 -6.34 0.54 -0.89
N LEU A 172 -6.07 1.21 0.25
CA LEU A 172 -5.77 2.64 0.30
C LEU A 172 -4.50 2.97 -0.50
N ARG A 173 -3.46 2.14 -0.40
CA ARG A 173 -2.25 2.28 -1.19
C ARG A 173 -2.51 2.04 -2.68
N HIS A 174 -3.42 1.12 -3.03
CA HIS A 174 -3.89 0.97 -4.40
C HIS A 174 -4.63 2.21 -4.88
N THR A 175 -5.42 2.85 -4.00
CA THR A 175 -6.10 4.11 -4.30
C THR A 175 -5.11 5.23 -4.60
N THR A 176 -4.07 5.40 -3.78
CA THR A 176 -2.97 6.35 -4.05
C THR A 176 -2.35 6.13 -5.42
N ALA A 177 -1.96 4.88 -5.72
CA ALA A 177 -1.35 4.53 -7.00
C ALA A 177 -2.28 4.80 -8.18
N SER A 178 -3.58 4.47 -8.04
CA SER A 178 -4.58 4.68 -9.09
C SER A 178 -4.84 6.16 -9.33
N TYR A 179 -4.91 6.97 -8.27
CA TYR A 179 -5.10 8.41 -8.40
C TYR A 179 -3.89 9.09 -9.06
N LEU A 180 -2.68 8.73 -8.66
CA LEU A 180 -1.45 9.23 -9.30
C LEU A 180 -1.40 8.86 -10.79
N ALA A 181 -1.70 7.59 -11.13
CA ALA A 181 -1.73 7.15 -12.52
C ALA A 181 -2.79 7.87 -13.36
N GLN A 182 -3.97 8.12 -12.79
CA GLN A 182 -5.06 8.87 -13.45
C GLN A 182 -4.74 10.36 -13.58
N SER A 183 -3.95 10.95 -12.68
CA SER A 183 -3.53 12.35 -12.76
C SER A 183 -2.37 12.59 -13.73
N GLY A 184 -1.79 11.54 -14.33
CA GLY A 184 -0.75 11.68 -15.33
C GLY A 184 0.63 11.24 -14.90
N ALA A 185 0.81 10.83 -13.65
CA ALA A 185 2.09 10.34 -13.17
C ALA A 185 2.53 9.10 -13.97
N SER A 186 3.81 9.06 -14.33
CA SER A 186 4.45 7.90 -14.94
C SER A 186 4.48 6.71 -13.98
N LEU A 187 4.60 5.50 -14.50
CA LEU A 187 4.73 4.30 -13.66
C LEU A 187 5.98 4.33 -12.76
N LEU A 188 7.03 5.04 -13.18
CA LEU A 188 8.24 5.25 -12.39
C LEU A 188 7.97 6.16 -11.19
N GLU A 189 7.29 7.29 -11.40
CA GLU A 189 6.89 8.20 -10.32
C GLU A 189 5.95 7.51 -9.33
N VAL A 190 4.95 6.76 -9.82
CA VAL A 190 4.08 5.95 -8.95
C VAL A 190 4.89 4.93 -8.16
N ALA A 191 5.85 4.23 -8.79
CA ALA A 191 6.73 3.28 -8.11
C ALA A 191 7.58 3.96 -7.04
N PHE A 192 8.13 5.14 -7.34
CA PHE A 192 8.92 5.94 -6.41
C PHE A 192 8.10 6.36 -5.19
N VAL A 193 6.94 6.98 -5.39
CA VAL A 193 6.03 7.41 -4.30
C VAL A 193 5.64 6.22 -3.42
N LEU A 194 5.35 5.07 -4.02
CA LEU A 194 5.00 3.87 -3.27
C LEU A 194 6.21 3.17 -2.62
N GLY A 195 7.44 3.45 -3.03
CA GLY A 195 8.63 2.73 -2.59
C GLY A 195 8.62 1.27 -3.08
N HIS A 196 8.34 1.06 -4.36
CA HIS A 196 8.49 -0.23 -5.02
C HIS A 196 9.93 -0.40 -5.51
N LYS A 197 10.65 -1.42 -5.02
CA LYS A 197 11.98 -1.77 -5.55
C LYS A 197 11.92 -2.24 -6.99
N ASN A 198 10.86 -2.95 -7.36
CA ASN A 198 10.65 -3.47 -8.71
C ASN A 198 9.44 -2.76 -9.34
N VAL A 199 9.71 -2.01 -10.40
CA VAL A 199 8.69 -1.27 -11.16
C VAL A 199 7.64 -2.22 -11.77
N SER A 200 7.97 -3.49 -12.00
CA SER A 200 7.02 -4.46 -12.53
C SER A 200 5.77 -4.62 -11.67
N VAL A 201 5.88 -4.40 -10.34
CA VAL A 201 4.73 -4.39 -9.42
C VAL A 201 3.75 -3.27 -9.76
N THR A 202 4.24 -2.17 -10.32
CA THR A 202 3.45 -0.98 -10.67
C THR A 202 2.73 -1.13 -12.02
N ARG A 203 3.12 -2.11 -12.86
CA ARG A 203 2.48 -2.38 -14.17
C ARG A 203 0.98 -2.61 -14.08
N ARG A 204 0.48 -3.10 -12.94
CA ARG A 204 -0.96 -3.29 -12.71
C ARG A 204 -1.80 -2.02 -12.82
N TYR A 205 -1.18 -0.83 -12.73
CA TYR A 205 -1.83 0.48 -12.88
C TYR A 205 -1.70 1.06 -14.29
N ALA A 206 -0.97 0.39 -15.21
CA ALA A 206 -0.67 0.92 -16.55
C ALA A 206 -1.93 1.23 -17.37
N HIS A 207 -2.99 0.45 -17.16
CA HIS A 207 -4.27 0.67 -17.84
C HIS A 207 -4.96 1.99 -17.44
N LEU A 208 -4.61 2.57 -16.28
CA LEU A 208 -5.14 3.86 -15.80
C LEU A 208 -4.43 5.07 -16.42
N CYS A 209 -3.26 4.86 -17.04
CA CYS A 209 -2.47 5.92 -17.68
C CYS A 209 -2.89 6.18 -19.15
N VAL A 210 -3.87 5.44 -19.71
CA VAL A 210 -4.19 5.48 -21.15
C VAL A 210 -4.69 6.85 -21.61
N GLN A 211 -5.58 7.48 -20.85
CA GLN A 211 -6.12 8.81 -21.19
C GLN A 211 -5.02 9.90 -21.25
N ASN A 212 -4.01 9.77 -20.41
CA ASN A 212 -2.88 10.71 -20.38
C ASN A 212 -1.93 10.50 -21.55
N LYS A 213 -1.81 9.27 -22.07
CA LYS A 213 -1.01 9.00 -23.28
C LYS A 213 -1.60 9.69 -24.51
N GLN A 214 -2.91 9.68 -24.65
CA GLN A 214 -3.59 10.34 -25.77
C GLN A 214 -3.43 11.86 -25.68
N LYS A 215 -3.56 12.45 -24.49
CA LYS A 215 -3.27 13.87 -24.27
C LYS A 215 -1.81 14.22 -24.57
N LEU A 216 -0.87 13.38 -24.13
CA LEU A 216 0.55 13.58 -24.39
C LEU A 216 0.86 13.54 -25.90
N ILE A 217 0.31 12.56 -26.63
CA ILE A 217 0.46 12.45 -28.07
C ILE A 217 -0.11 13.69 -28.76
N ASN A 218 -1.33 14.12 -28.40
CA ASN A 218 -1.94 15.30 -28.99
C ASN A 218 -1.14 16.58 -28.69
N ASN A 219 -0.63 16.74 -27.46
CA ASN A 219 0.12 17.93 -27.09
C ASN A 219 1.52 18.01 -27.71
N VAL A 220 2.14 16.87 -28.02
CA VAL A 220 3.53 16.83 -28.53
C VAL A 220 3.56 16.66 -30.06
N LEU A 221 2.59 15.95 -30.60
CA LEU A 221 2.58 15.52 -32.00
C LEU A 221 1.34 16.00 -32.77
N GLY A 222 0.40 16.69 -32.12
CA GLY A 222 -0.86 17.13 -32.74
C GLY A 222 -0.66 18.14 -33.88
N ASP A 223 0.39 18.98 -33.80
CA ASP A 223 0.66 20.07 -34.74
C ASP A 223 1.76 19.71 -35.77
N ILE A 224 2.14 18.43 -35.87
CA ILE A 224 3.22 18.01 -36.80
C ILE A 224 2.80 18.15 -38.28
N SER A 225 1.51 18.21 -38.58
CA SER A 225 0.99 18.38 -39.94
C SER A 225 0.95 19.83 -40.43
N ASP A 226 1.23 20.81 -39.58
CA ASP A 226 1.16 22.24 -39.97
C ASP A 226 2.54 22.83 -40.32
N THR A 227 3.55 21.99 -40.55
CA THR A 227 4.88 22.34 -41.08
C THR A 227 5.10 21.71 -42.45
#